data_3896505af1c97b88070cb1006179b518
#
_entry.id   3896505af1c97b88070cb1006179b518
#
_cell.length_a   1.000
_cell.length_b   1.000
_cell.length_c   1.000
_cell.angle_alpha   90.00
_cell.angle_beta   90.00
_cell.angle_gamma   90.00
#
_symmetry.space_group_name_H-M   'P 1'
#
loop_
_entity.id
_entity.type
_entity.pdbx_description
1 polymer ?
#
loop_
_entity_poly.entity_id
_entity_poly.type
_entity_poly.pdbx_seq_one_letter_code
_entity_poly.pdbx_strand_id
1 'polypeptide(L)'
;MKVSALLAALVAVAISISIPPTASAAVTTFAERSYGEIVEFLLELETKYEEYAEVFSVQDKYDLPKHKEVDCNRNHKTVPCEQYVIKITDEATLPDPERPELIFSGAVHGNERVGPQVVVALAELLLSHANRTDGNPWLQHLVKTRTIVIVPTANAYGYNHNVREELDVDPNRDFPYNLGDDEECMVTTAARALNELWRDHLFQLGITFHAGMECITYEWGGKNHVKESGKSEKSPDDRSQQQLSRIMSRFGGKFEESGQYYPDGTMNDVVYAVDGGMEDWGYAASWENEFTTPKPIKECNPPSFGGYQPRRPGTTTLPTVRLMS
;
A
#
# COMPACT_ATOMS: atom_id res chain seq x y z
N MET A 1 13.84 43.05 13.26
CA MET A 1 14.30 42.74 11.89
C MET A 1 15.63 41.98 11.89
N LYS A 2 15.75 40.82 12.54
CA LYS A 2 16.97 39.97 12.48
C LYS A 2 16.68 38.44 12.61
N VAL A 3 15.43 38.03 12.51
CA VAL A 3 15.07 36.61 12.60
C VAL A 3 14.85 35.95 11.23
N SER A 4 14.56 36.74 10.19
CA SER A 4 14.27 36.23 8.84
C SER A 4 15.51 35.82 8.03
N ALA A 5 16.70 36.21 8.43
CA ALA A 5 17.93 35.88 7.69
C ALA A 5 18.54 34.51 8.10
N LEU A 6 18.21 34.02 9.29
CA LEU A 6 18.73 32.73 9.78
C LEU A 6 17.96 31.51 9.23
N LEU A 7 16.66 31.68 8.94
CA LEU A 7 15.85 30.61 8.35
C LEU A 7 16.16 30.38 6.85
N ALA A 8 16.51 31.45 6.14
CA ALA A 8 16.91 31.35 4.72
C ALA A 8 18.27 30.66 4.51
N ALA A 9 19.19 30.76 5.47
CA ALA A 9 20.50 30.13 5.42
C ALA A 9 20.44 28.63 5.73
N LEU A 10 19.49 28.16 6.54
CA LEU A 10 19.33 26.73 6.85
C LEU A 10 18.67 25.94 5.72
N VAL A 11 17.83 26.58 4.90
CA VAL A 11 17.22 25.96 3.72
C VAL A 11 18.20 25.87 2.54
N ALA A 12 19.17 26.80 2.44
CA ALA A 12 20.16 26.81 1.36
C ALA A 12 21.28 25.77 1.55
N VAL A 13 21.55 25.31 2.75
CA VAL A 13 22.59 24.30 3.03
C VAL A 13 22.10 22.86 2.77
N ALA A 14 20.79 22.65 2.77
CA ALA A 14 20.22 21.32 2.49
C ALA A 14 20.19 20.93 1.00
N ILE A 15 20.49 21.83 0.08
CA ILE A 15 20.37 21.60 -1.38
C ILE A 15 21.71 21.27 -2.05
N SER A 16 22.81 21.28 -1.31
CA SER A 16 24.16 21.02 -1.88
C SER A 16 24.74 19.66 -1.48
N ILE A 17 23.92 18.66 -1.22
CA ILE A 17 24.41 17.30 -1.20
C ILE A 17 24.45 16.83 -2.67
N SER A 18 25.59 17.08 -3.31
CA SER A 18 25.95 16.39 -4.54
C SER A 18 25.94 14.89 -4.25
N ILE A 19 24.91 14.21 -4.69
CA ILE A 19 24.92 12.73 -4.77
C ILE A 19 26.03 12.42 -5.78
N PRO A 20 27.14 11.79 -5.39
CA PRO A 20 28.14 11.38 -6.37
C PRO A 20 27.49 10.39 -7.34
N PRO A 21 27.72 10.51 -8.64
CA PRO A 21 27.27 9.52 -9.60
C PRO A 21 28.20 8.32 -9.50
N THR A 22 27.95 7.42 -8.56
CA THR A 22 28.72 6.20 -8.46
C THR A 22 27.86 5.05 -7.99
N ALA A 23 27.53 4.33 -8.86
CA ALA A 23 27.45 2.92 -9.13
C ALA A 23 26.38 2.81 -10.22
N SER A 24 26.82 2.55 -11.42
CA SER A 24 25.98 1.87 -12.39
C SER A 24 25.46 0.63 -11.67
N ALA A 25 24.30 0.77 -11.03
CA ALA A 25 23.53 -0.38 -10.66
C ALA A 25 23.36 -1.13 -11.99
N ALA A 26 23.89 -2.33 -12.06
CA ALA A 26 23.61 -3.21 -13.17
C ALA A 26 22.09 -3.13 -13.34
N VAL A 27 21.63 -2.75 -14.53
CA VAL A 27 20.20 -2.78 -14.86
C VAL A 27 19.82 -4.24 -14.68
N THR A 28 19.32 -4.57 -13.51
CA THR A 28 18.68 -5.85 -13.31
C THR A 28 17.52 -5.84 -14.27
N THR A 29 17.58 -6.68 -15.28
CA THR A 29 16.46 -6.93 -16.17
C THR A 29 15.30 -7.28 -15.25
N PHE A 30 14.31 -6.40 -15.16
CA PHE A 30 13.05 -6.66 -14.44
C PHE A 30 12.37 -7.83 -15.15
N ALA A 31 12.65 -9.05 -14.69
CA ALA A 31 11.88 -10.20 -15.11
C ALA A 31 10.55 -10.16 -14.36
N GLU A 32 9.47 -10.25 -15.09
CA GLU A 32 8.15 -10.41 -14.50
C GLU A 32 8.10 -11.76 -13.78
N ARG A 33 7.91 -11.73 -12.47
CA ARG A 33 7.76 -12.93 -11.65
C ARG A 33 6.31 -13.38 -11.64
N SER A 34 6.08 -14.66 -11.75
CA SER A 34 4.79 -15.28 -11.44
C SER A 34 4.46 -15.19 -9.95
N TYR A 35 3.20 -15.49 -9.58
CA TYR A 35 2.81 -15.54 -8.17
C TYR A 35 3.73 -16.45 -7.33
N GLY A 36 3.96 -17.69 -7.79
CA GLY A 36 4.82 -18.63 -7.09
C GLY A 36 6.26 -18.13 -6.92
N GLU A 37 6.84 -17.53 -7.98
CA GLU A 37 8.18 -16.96 -7.92
C GLU A 37 8.27 -15.75 -6.99
N ILE A 38 7.21 -14.93 -6.87
CA ILE A 38 7.16 -13.85 -5.88
C ILE A 38 7.21 -14.46 -4.47
N VAL A 39 6.37 -15.44 -4.18
CA VAL A 39 6.33 -16.08 -2.85
C VAL A 39 7.68 -16.67 -2.47
N GLU A 40 8.30 -17.45 -3.37
CA GLU A 40 9.61 -18.03 -3.11
C GLU A 40 10.69 -16.96 -2.90
N PHE A 41 10.65 -15.89 -3.68
CA PHE A 41 11.59 -14.78 -3.52
C PHE A 41 11.43 -14.05 -2.17
N LEU A 42 10.19 -13.86 -1.68
CA LEU A 42 9.98 -13.30 -0.35
C LEU A 42 10.58 -14.19 0.74
N LEU A 43 10.39 -15.52 0.65
CA LEU A 43 10.96 -16.48 1.59
C LEU A 43 12.50 -16.52 1.53
N GLU A 44 13.09 -16.33 0.34
CA GLU A 44 14.53 -16.16 0.19
C GLU A 44 15.04 -14.89 0.89
N LEU A 45 14.31 -13.78 0.75
CA LEU A 45 14.64 -12.52 1.43
C LEU A 45 14.56 -12.67 2.95
N GLU A 46 13.51 -13.32 3.48
CA GLU A 46 13.40 -13.62 4.90
C GLU A 46 14.59 -14.45 5.41
N THR A 47 14.91 -15.54 4.73
CA THR A 47 16.03 -16.41 5.10
C THR A 47 17.36 -15.65 5.10
N LYS A 48 17.55 -14.73 4.13
CA LYS A 48 18.79 -13.98 3.99
C LYS A 48 18.91 -12.82 4.97
N TYR A 49 17.78 -12.27 5.42
CA TYR A 49 17.69 -11.07 6.25
C TYR A 49 16.81 -11.30 7.47
N GLU A 50 16.96 -12.44 8.14
CA GLU A 50 16.12 -12.90 9.25
C GLU A 50 15.99 -11.91 10.43
N GLU A 51 16.98 -11.00 10.59
CA GLU A 51 16.96 -9.97 11.62
C GLU A 51 16.01 -8.80 11.29
N TYR A 52 15.61 -8.65 10.01
CA TYR A 52 14.88 -7.48 9.50
C TYR A 52 13.60 -7.83 8.76
N ALA A 53 13.41 -9.09 8.39
CA ALA A 53 12.30 -9.52 7.55
C ALA A 53 11.52 -10.69 8.18
N GLU A 54 10.20 -10.57 8.16
CA GLU A 54 9.25 -11.63 8.51
C GLU A 54 8.29 -11.82 7.33
N VAL A 55 8.17 -13.06 6.83
CA VAL A 55 7.22 -13.40 5.76
C VAL A 55 6.11 -14.28 6.32
N PHE A 56 4.88 -13.94 6.02
CA PHE A 56 3.72 -14.73 6.43
C PHE A 56 2.62 -14.68 5.36
N SER A 57 1.77 -15.70 5.36
CA SER A 57 0.49 -15.66 4.66
C SER A 57 -0.55 -15.00 5.58
N VAL A 58 -1.33 -14.08 5.04
CA VAL A 58 -2.42 -13.42 5.79
C VAL A 58 -3.44 -14.44 6.27
N GLN A 59 -3.71 -15.46 5.45
CA GLN A 59 -4.63 -16.54 5.80
C GLN A 59 -4.17 -17.30 7.04
N ASP A 60 -2.91 -17.66 7.11
CA ASP A 60 -2.38 -18.40 8.27
C ASP A 60 -2.26 -17.51 9.50
N LYS A 61 -1.81 -16.27 9.33
CA LYS A 61 -1.60 -15.35 10.47
C LYS A 61 -2.91 -14.98 11.18
N TYR A 62 -4.00 -14.84 10.42
CA TYR A 62 -5.28 -14.35 10.94
C TYR A 62 -6.39 -15.40 10.92
N ASP A 63 -6.06 -16.66 10.67
CA ASP A 63 -7.00 -17.78 10.61
C ASP A 63 -8.15 -17.54 9.61
N LEU A 64 -7.79 -17.05 8.42
CA LEU A 64 -8.75 -16.84 7.34
C LEU A 64 -8.97 -18.12 6.54
N PRO A 65 -10.18 -18.35 6.01
CA PRO A 65 -10.46 -19.52 5.20
C PRO A 65 -9.65 -19.50 3.90
N LYS A 66 -9.15 -20.68 3.51
CA LYS A 66 -8.49 -20.93 2.22
C LYS A 66 -9.48 -21.60 1.28
N HIS A 67 -9.90 -20.88 0.25
CA HIS A 67 -10.91 -21.33 -0.70
C HIS A 67 -10.24 -22.07 -1.88
N LYS A 68 -10.70 -23.27 -2.17
CA LYS A 68 -10.13 -24.10 -3.26
C LYS A 68 -10.45 -23.54 -4.65
N GLU A 69 -11.55 -22.83 -4.78
CA GLU A 69 -11.97 -22.15 -6.00
C GLU A 69 -11.14 -20.91 -6.31
N VAL A 70 -10.48 -20.34 -5.30
CA VAL A 70 -9.51 -19.26 -5.44
C VAL A 70 -8.13 -19.87 -5.50
N ASP A 71 -7.78 -20.42 -6.66
CA ASP A 71 -6.59 -21.23 -6.84
C ASP A 71 -5.40 -20.47 -7.49
N CYS A 72 -4.21 -20.85 -7.09
CA CYS A 72 -2.95 -20.31 -7.58
C CYS A 72 -1.95 -21.42 -7.91
N ASN A 73 -0.97 -21.10 -8.72
CA ASN A 73 0.13 -22.02 -9.06
C ASN A 73 1.38 -21.67 -8.22
N ARG A 74 1.84 -22.66 -7.43
CA ARG A 74 3.07 -22.56 -6.67
C ARG A 74 3.82 -23.89 -6.72
N ASN A 75 5.11 -23.88 -7.05
CA ASN A 75 5.96 -25.09 -7.13
C ASN A 75 5.34 -26.21 -8.00
N HIS A 76 4.79 -25.82 -9.16
CA HIS A 76 4.10 -26.72 -10.11
C HIS A 76 2.87 -27.44 -9.53
N LYS A 77 2.28 -26.90 -8.48
CA LYS A 77 1.05 -27.40 -7.86
C LYS A 77 0.00 -26.32 -7.85
N THR A 78 -1.24 -26.70 -8.03
CA THR A 78 -2.40 -25.86 -7.76
C THR A 78 -2.69 -25.90 -6.27
N VAL A 79 -2.72 -24.72 -5.64
CA VAL A 79 -2.97 -24.53 -4.20
C VAL A 79 -3.97 -23.40 -4.03
N PRO A 80 -4.68 -23.31 -2.91
CA PRO A 80 -5.44 -22.08 -2.62
C PRO A 80 -4.54 -20.86 -2.69
N CYS A 81 -5.01 -19.76 -3.27
CA CYS A 81 -4.29 -18.50 -3.25
C CYS A 81 -4.21 -17.96 -1.82
N GLU A 82 -3.07 -17.42 -1.49
CA GLU A 82 -2.82 -16.75 -0.21
C GLU A 82 -2.15 -15.40 -0.47
N GLN A 83 -2.48 -14.42 0.34
CA GLN A 83 -1.80 -13.13 0.29
C GLN A 83 -0.55 -13.20 1.16
N TYR A 84 0.61 -13.33 0.51
CA TYR A 84 1.89 -13.29 1.20
C TYR A 84 2.33 -11.85 1.44
N VAL A 85 2.85 -11.64 2.63
CA VAL A 85 3.31 -10.35 3.14
C VAL A 85 4.76 -10.49 3.59
N ILE A 86 5.57 -9.49 3.29
CA ILE A 86 6.85 -9.29 3.94
C ILE A 86 6.79 -8.05 4.82
N LYS A 87 7.01 -8.22 6.12
CA LYS A 87 7.17 -7.16 7.11
C LYS A 87 8.66 -6.87 7.28
N ILE A 88 9.06 -5.63 7.11
CA ILE A 88 10.46 -5.18 7.19
C ILE A 88 10.59 -4.18 8.31
N THR A 89 11.43 -4.48 9.30
CA THR A 89 11.71 -3.61 10.44
C THR A 89 12.92 -4.14 11.24
N ASP A 90 13.62 -3.26 11.93
CA ASP A 90 14.59 -3.63 12.96
C ASP A 90 13.91 -3.51 14.34
N GLU A 91 13.39 -4.62 14.84
CA GLU A 91 12.65 -4.64 16.10
C GLU A 91 13.53 -4.31 17.35
N ALA A 92 14.85 -4.43 17.21
CA ALA A 92 15.79 -4.12 18.29
C ALA A 92 16.00 -2.61 18.49
N THR A 93 15.67 -1.78 17.50
CA THR A 93 16.00 -0.34 17.50
C THR A 93 14.97 0.50 18.25
N LEU A 94 13.68 0.29 18.01
CA LEU A 94 12.58 1.03 18.64
C LEU A 94 11.47 0.06 19.07
N PRO A 95 10.75 0.35 20.17
CA PRO A 95 9.54 -0.36 20.51
C PRO A 95 8.48 -0.21 19.40
N ASP A 96 7.73 -1.28 19.17
CA ASP A 96 6.69 -1.32 18.13
C ASP A 96 5.71 -0.11 18.18
N PRO A 97 5.20 0.34 19.36
CA PRO A 97 4.29 1.49 19.40
C PRO A 97 4.91 2.83 18.99
N GLU A 98 6.25 2.92 18.95
CA GLU A 98 6.98 4.14 18.58
C GLU A 98 7.36 4.16 17.09
N ARG A 99 7.15 3.05 16.37
CA ARG A 99 7.47 2.94 14.94
C ARG A 99 6.26 3.31 14.08
N PRO A 100 6.32 4.36 13.25
CA PRO A 100 5.32 4.58 12.23
C PRO A 100 5.26 3.40 11.26
N GLU A 101 4.05 2.99 10.91
CA GLU A 101 3.79 1.86 10.04
C GLU A 101 3.39 2.30 8.64
N LEU A 102 3.92 1.64 7.63
CA LEU A 102 3.64 1.91 6.23
C LEU A 102 3.22 0.63 5.51
N ILE A 103 2.33 0.76 4.55
CA ILE A 103 1.98 -0.36 3.68
C ILE A 103 2.18 -0.01 2.22
N PHE A 104 2.74 -0.96 1.48
CA PHE A 104 2.86 -0.92 0.03
C PHE A 104 2.19 -2.15 -0.56
N SER A 105 1.29 -1.97 -1.52
CA SER A 105 0.62 -3.09 -2.17
C SER A 105 0.67 -2.98 -3.68
N GLY A 106 0.67 -4.12 -4.35
CA GLY A 106 0.53 -4.25 -5.79
C GLY A 106 -0.59 -5.22 -6.14
N ALA A 107 -1.04 -5.16 -7.38
CA ALA A 107 -2.05 -6.05 -7.94
C ALA A 107 -3.32 -6.18 -7.09
N VAL A 108 -3.92 -5.07 -6.67
CA VAL A 108 -5.33 -5.07 -6.24
C VAL A 108 -6.19 -5.50 -7.44
N HIS A 109 -5.84 -5.05 -8.65
CA HIS A 109 -6.29 -5.67 -9.90
C HIS A 109 -5.21 -6.61 -10.41
N GLY A 110 -5.55 -7.89 -10.58
CA GLY A 110 -4.55 -8.93 -10.83
C GLY A 110 -3.76 -8.81 -12.13
N ASN A 111 -4.36 -8.23 -13.18
CA ASN A 111 -3.70 -8.01 -14.46
C ASN A 111 -2.79 -6.77 -14.51
N GLU A 112 -2.70 -5.99 -13.43
CA GLU A 112 -1.83 -4.84 -13.29
C GLU A 112 -0.45 -5.28 -12.78
N ARG A 113 0.39 -5.74 -13.70
CA ARG A 113 1.58 -6.56 -13.44
C ARG A 113 2.79 -5.80 -12.86
N VAL A 114 2.86 -4.48 -13.06
CA VAL A 114 4.04 -3.66 -12.71
C VAL A 114 4.15 -3.48 -11.19
N GLY A 115 3.04 -3.19 -10.53
CA GLY A 115 3.00 -2.93 -9.08
C GLY A 115 3.69 -4.01 -8.23
N PRO A 116 3.37 -5.30 -8.41
CA PRO A 116 4.04 -6.39 -7.70
C PRO A 116 5.55 -6.39 -7.85
N GLN A 117 6.06 -6.15 -9.06
CA GLN A 117 7.51 -6.12 -9.32
C GLN A 117 8.18 -4.94 -8.59
N VAL A 118 7.53 -3.78 -8.59
CA VAL A 118 8.03 -2.57 -7.93
C VAL A 118 8.14 -2.78 -6.42
N VAL A 119 7.10 -3.32 -5.78
CA VAL A 119 7.11 -3.48 -4.31
C VAL A 119 8.04 -4.61 -3.87
N VAL A 120 8.22 -5.66 -4.68
CA VAL A 120 9.21 -6.71 -4.42
C VAL A 120 10.63 -6.15 -4.55
N ALA A 121 10.90 -5.32 -5.56
CA ALA A 121 12.19 -4.64 -5.71
C ALA A 121 12.44 -3.66 -4.56
N LEU A 122 11.41 -2.99 -4.05
CA LEU A 122 11.49 -2.14 -2.85
C LEU A 122 11.91 -2.95 -1.63
N ALA A 123 11.31 -4.14 -1.42
CA ALA A 123 11.69 -5.03 -0.32
C ALA A 123 13.17 -5.43 -0.39
N GLU A 124 13.63 -5.88 -1.57
CA GLU A 124 15.03 -6.22 -1.79
C GLU A 124 15.96 -5.02 -1.58
N LEU A 125 15.60 -3.84 -2.07
CA LEU A 125 16.36 -2.62 -1.90
C LEU A 125 16.54 -2.27 -0.42
N LEU A 126 15.47 -2.25 0.36
CA LEU A 126 15.52 -1.95 1.80
C LEU A 126 16.41 -2.93 2.54
N LEU A 127 16.17 -4.22 2.36
CA LEU A 127 16.88 -5.29 3.04
C LEU A 127 18.35 -5.37 2.63
N SER A 128 18.68 -5.18 1.35
CA SER A 128 20.06 -5.20 0.88
C SER A 128 20.92 -4.08 1.47
N HIS A 129 20.32 -3.04 2.01
CA HIS A 129 21.02 -1.94 2.67
C HIS A 129 20.96 -1.99 4.20
N ALA A 130 20.10 -2.81 4.80
CA ALA A 130 19.76 -2.76 6.22
C ALA A 130 20.96 -2.82 7.17
N ASN A 131 21.91 -3.74 6.96
CA ASN A 131 23.09 -3.92 7.82
C ASN A 131 24.45 -3.71 7.15
N ARG A 132 24.48 -3.16 5.94
CA ARG A 132 25.74 -2.93 5.22
C ARG A 132 26.48 -1.70 5.75
N THR A 133 27.79 -1.83 5.93
CA THR A 133 28.66 -0.71 6.35
C THR A 133 28.74 0.40 5.31
N ASP A 134 28.56 0.07 4.05
CA ASP A 134 28.50 0.98 2.89
C ASP A 134 27.04 1.20 2.41
N GLY A 135 26.05 0.80 3.20
CA GLY A 135 24.64 0.95 2.89
C GLY A 135 24.18 2.40 2.85
N ASN A 136 23.08 2.64 2.12
CA ASN A 136 22.47 3.97 2.09
C ASN A 136 21.91 4.33 3.50
N PRO A 137 22.38 5.43 4.13
CA PRO A 137 21.96 5.79 5.49
C PRO A 137 20.46 6.03 5.63
N TRP A 138 19.78 6.52 4.57
CA TRP A 138 18.34 6.72 4.58
C TRP A 138 17.56 5.42 4.57
N LEU A 139 17.97 4.44 3.76
CA LEU A 139 17.33 3.13 3.72
C LEU A 139 17.52 2.41 5.06
N GLN A 140 18.73 2.49 5.63
CA GLN A 140 18.99 1.97 6.98
C GLN A 140 18.14 2.65 8.05
N HIS A 141 18.01 3.98 7.97
CA HIS A 141 17.15 4.73 8.89
C HIS A 141 15.68 4.28 8.78
N LEU A 142 15.18 4.06 7.58
CA LEU A 142 13.80 3.58 7.38
C LEU A 142 13.59 2.21 8.02
N VAL A 143 14.48 1.24 7.76
CA VAL A 143 14.38 -0.11 8.35
C VAL A 143 14.45 -0.06 9.87
N LYS A 144 15.31 0.80 10.44
CA LYS A 144 15.49 0.93 11.89
C LYS A 144 14.34 1.63 12.61
N THR A 145 13.59 2.46 11.92
CA THR A 145 12.63 3.38 12.58
C THR A 145 11.21 3.25 12.07
N ARG A 146 10.92 2.33 11.17
CA ARG A 146 9.60 2.11 10.58
C ARG A 146 9.25 0.63 10.60
N THR A 147 7.98 0.34 10.61
CA THR A 147 7.46 -0.96 10.22
C THR A 147 6.92 -0.84 8.80
N ILE A 148 7.51 -1.57 7.87
CA ILE A 148 7.14 -1.51 6.45
C ILE A 148 6.53 -2.84 6.06
N VAL A 149 5.26 -2.82 5.70
CA VAL A 149 4.47 -3.99 5.30
C VAL A 149 4.31 -3.95 3.78
N ILE A 150 4.70 -5.01 3.09
CA ILE A 150 4.62 -5.10 1.64
C ILE A 150 3.77 -6.30 1.25
N VAL A 151 2.74 -6.04 0.44
CA VAL A 151 1.78 -7.02 -0.10
C VAL A 151 1.89 -7.03 -1.63
N PRO A 152 2.77 -7.82 -2.23
CA PRO A 152 3.01 -7.74 -3.67
C PRO A 152 1.80 -8.10 -4.52
N THR A 153 1.05 -9.11 -4.13
CA THR A 153 -0.08 -9.65 -4.89
C THR A 153 -1.35 -9.64 -4.02
N ALA A 154 -1.92 -8.45 -3.82
CA ALA A 154 -3.14 -8.29 -3.03
C ALA A 154 -4.28 -9.16 -3.58
N ASN A 155 -4.52 -9.13 -4.88
CA ASN A 155 -5.35 -10.10 -5.58
C ASN A 155 -4.47 -11.22 -6.17
N ALA A 156 -4.11 -12.18 -5.33
CA ALA A 156 -3.25 -13.31 -5.72
C ALA A 156 -3.87 -14.15 -6.84
N TYR A 157 -5.18 -14.40 -6.80
CA TYR A 157 -5.93 -15.10 -7.83
C TYR A 157 -5.84 -14.39 -9.17
N GLY A 158 -6.26 -13.13 -9.21
CA GLY A 158 -6.24 -12.34 -10.44
C GLY A 158 -4.83 -12.21 -11.01
N TYR A 159 -3.82 -12.05 -10.15
CA TYR A 159 -2.43 -12.01 -10.57
C TYR A 159 -1.96 -13.35 -11.18
N ASN A 160 -2.30 -14.48 -10.54
CA ASN A 160 -1.93 -15.80 -11.04
C ASN A 160 -2.58 -16.11 -12.40
N HIS A 161 -3.83 -15.71 -12.58
CA HIS A 161 -4.61 -15.97 -13.80
C HIS A 161 -4.52 -14.87 -14.85
N ASN A 162 -3.83 -13.75 -14.55
CA ASN A 162 -3.73 -12.56 -15.39
C ASN A 162 -5.10 -11.96 -15.75
N VAL A 163 -5.99 -11.91 -14.76
CA VAL A 163 -7.31 -11.27 -14.85
C VAL A 163 -7.41 -10.13 -13.84
N ARG A 164 -8.28 -9.16 -14.09
CA ARG A 164 -8.47 -8.01 -13.23
C ARG A 164 -9.07 -8.41 -11.87
N GLU A 165 -10.08 -9.23 -11.91
CA GLU A 165 -11.01 -9.55 -10.85
C GLU A 165 -10.59 -10.80 -10.06
N GLU A 166 -11.22 -11.04 -8.93
CA GLU A 166 -11.20 -12.30 -8.20
C GLU A 166 -12.59 -12.94 -8.36
N LEU A 167 -12.69 -14.04 -9.12
CA LEU A 167 -13.96 -14.72 -9.40
C LEU A 167 -15.08 -13.76 -9.82
N ASP A 168 -14.80 -12.92 -10.82
CA ASP A 168 -15.73 -11.92 -11.38
C ASP A 168 -16.12 -10.76 -10.45
N VAL A 169 -15.41 -10.59 -9.32
CA VAL A 169 -15.57 -9.45 -8.40
C VAL A 169 -14.34 -8.55 -8.47
N ASP A 170 -14.55 -7.25 -8.71
CA ASP A 170 -13.49 -6.24 -8.67
C ASP A 170 -13.09 -5.95 -7.21
N PRO A 171 -11.89 -6.34 -6.74
CA PRO A 171 -11.52 -6.15 -5.34
C PRO A 171 -11.46 -4.68 -4.93
N ASN A 172 -11.22 -3.76 -5.88
CA ASN A 172 -11.23 -2.31 -5.58
C ASN A 172 -12.63 -1.68 -5.72
N ARG A 173 -13.68 -2.48 -5.59
CA ARG A 173 -15.09 -2.11 -5.41
C ARG A 173 -15.73 -2.87 -4.24
N ASP A 174 -14.92 -3.60 -3.50
CA ASP A 174 -15.36 -4.58 -2.50
C ASP A 174 -15.11 -4.12 -1.05
N PHE A 175 -14.62 -2.88 -0.88
CA PHE A 175 -14.44 -2.30 0.44
C PHE A 175 -15.71 -1.54 0.87
N PRO A 176 -16.18 -1.72 2.13
CA PRO A 176 -17.43 -1.12 2.60
C PRO A 176 -17.27 0.38 2.85
N TYR A 177 -17.25 1.15 1.77
CA TYR A 177 -17.25 2.60 1.78
C TYR A 177 -18.12 3.14 0.65
N ASN A 178 -19.18 3.89 1.01
CA ASN A 178 -20.16 4.44 0.09
C ASN A 178 -20.79 3.41 -0.86
N LEU A 179 -20.88 2.16 -0.43
CA LEU A 179 -21.69 1.14 -1.07
C LEU A 179 -23.14 1.34 -0.64
N GLY A 180 -24.09 1.19 -1.51
CA GLY A 180 -25.50 1.48 -1.23
C GLY A 180 -26.17 0.58 -0.18
N ASP A 181 -25.49 -0.48 0.25
CA ASP A 181 -25.94 -1.47 1.21
C ASP A 181 -24.84 -1.72 2.25
N ASP A 182 -25.17 -1.55 3.53
CA ASP A 182 -24.27 -1.81 4.66
C ASP A 182 -24.08 -3.31 4.94
N GLU A 183 -24.84 -4.17 4.27
CA GLU A 183 -24.65 -5.62 4.27
C GLU A 183 -23.67 -6.09 3.18
N GLU A 184 -23.41 -5.25 2.19
CA GLU A 184 -22.36 -5.51 1.19
C GLU A 184 -20.99 -5.39 1.84
N CYS A 185 -20.39 -6.50 2.17
CA CYS A 185 -19.04 -6.53 2.66
C CYS A 185 -18.12 -7.38 1.80
N MET A 186 -16.83 -7.23 2.10
CA MET A 186 -15.72 -7.84 1.41
C MET A 186 -15.97 -9.30 1.08
N VAL A 187 -16.27 -9.60 -0.16
CA VAL A 187 -16.49 -10.98 -0.65
C VAL A 187 -15.21 -11.59 -1.19
N THR A 188 -14.27 -10.77 -1.67
CA THR A 188 -12.98 -11.23 -2.19
C THR A 188 -12.00 -11.59 -1.07
N THR A 189 -11.14 -12.57 -1.30
CA THR A 189 -10.04 -12.89 -0.38
C THR A 189 -9.04 -11.74 -0.33
N ALA A 190 -8.87 -11.03 -1.43
CA ALA A 190 -8.03 -9.84 -1.54
C ALA A 190 -8.43 -8.74 -0.55
N ALA A 191 -9.70 -8.30 -0.58
CA ALA A 191 -10.18 -7.27 0.33
C ALA A 191 -10.16 -7.73 1.79
N ARG A 192 -10.52 -8.98 2.07
CA ARG A 192 -10.45 -9.59 3.40
C ARG A 192 -9.05 -9.58 3.98
N ALA A 193 -8.07 -9.99 3.18
CA ALA A 193 -6.68 -10.02 3.62
C ALA A 193 -6.15 -8.61 3.94
N LEU A 194 -6.44 -7.63 3.09
CA LEU A 194 -6.08 -6.25 3.36
C LEU A 194 -6.77 -5.72 4.61
N ASN A 195 -8.06 -6.02 4.81
CA ASN A 195 -8.79 -5.63 6.03
C ASN A 195 -8.11 -6.15 7.30
N GLU A 196 -7.66 -7.41 7.34
CA GLU A 196 -6.97 -7.95 8.52
C GLU A 196 -5.65 -7.22 8.80
N LEU A 197 -4.90 -6.85 7.78
CA LEU A 197 -3.69 -6.03 7.95
C LEU A 197 -4.03 -4.66 8.53
N TRP A 198 -5.10 -4.02 8.05
CA TRP A 198 -5.57 -2.73 8.60
C TRP A 198 -6.08 -2.84 10.03
N ARG A 199 -6.60 -3.98 10.43
CA ARG A 199 -7.04 -4.23 11.83
C ARG A 199 -5.88 -4.49 12.78
N ASP A 200 -4.77 -5.01 12.27
CA ASP A 200 -3.58 -5.36 13.08
C ASP A 200 -2.56 -4.21 13.16
N HIS A 201 -2.55 -3.33 12.17
CA HIS A 201 -1.59 -2.26 12.00
C HIS A 201 -2.25 -0.87 12.02
N LEU A 202 -1.48 0.14 12.44
CA LEU A 202 -1.88 1.55 12.37
C LEU A 202 -1.07 2.26 11.28
N PHE A 203 -1.45 2.06 10.02
CA PHE A 203 -0.72 2.63 8.89
C PHE A 203 -0.88 4.15 8.81
N GLN A 204 0.24 4.89 8.89
CA GLN A 204 0.30 6.33 8.65
C GLN A 204 0.43 6.67 7.16
N LEU A 205 0.88 5.72 6.35
CA LEU A 205 0.98 5.87 4.91
C LEU A 205 0.69 4.54 4.23
N GLY A 206 -0.25 4.54 3.27
CA GLY A 206 -0.49 3.44 2.36
C GLY A 206 -0.24 3.87 0.93
N ILE A 207 0.49 3.06 0.16
CA ILE A 207 0.69 3.26 -1.27
C ILE A 207 0.30 1.98 -1.98
N THR A 208 -0.65 2.10 -2.90
CA THR A 208 -1.07 1.00 -3.77
C THR A 208 -0.69 1.29 -5.21
N PHE A 209 -0.09 0.31 -5.88
CA PHE A 209 0.33 0.43 -7.28
C PHE A 209 -0.70 -0.19 -8.19
N HIS A 210 -1.24 0.64 -9.08
CA HIS A 210 -2.11 0.25 -10.19
C HIS A 210 -1.40 0.35 -11.54
N ALA A 211 -2.10 0.01 -12.63
CA ALA A 211 -1.64 0.24 -13.98
C ALA A 211 -2.77 0.78 -14.88
N GLY A 212 -2.42 1.31 -16.04
CA GLY A 212 -3.35 1.84 -17.03
C GLY A 212 -3.48 3.36 -17.05
N MET A 213 -3.14 4.04 -15.96
CA MET A 213 -3.06 5.51 -15.92
C MET A 213 -1.76 5.95 -15.25
N GLU A 214 -1.12 6.94 -15.84
CA GLU A 214 0.15 7.49 -15.36
C GLU A 214 -0.11 8.71 -14.48
N CYS A 215 -0.51 8.48 -13.22
CA CYS A 215 -0.84 9.53 -12.26
C CYS A 215 -0.53 9.11 -10.82
N ILE A 216 -0.52 10.09 -9.92
CA ILE A 216 -0.45 9.89 -8.48
C ILE A 216 -1.72 10.49 -7.89
N THR A 217 -2.55 9.67 -7.27
CA THR A 217 -3.83 10.11 -6.73
C THR A 217 -3.91 9.90 -5.22
N TYR A 218 -4.80 10.66 -4.60
CA TYR A 218 -5.11 10.61 -3.18
C TYR A 218 -6.60 10.92 -2.97
N GLU A 219 -7.06 10.82 -1.75
CA GLU A 219 -8.47 11.03 -1.37
C GLU A 219 -8.92 12.47 -1.69
N TRP A 220 -10.11 12.63 -2.25
CA TRP A 220 -11.20 11.64 -2.30
C TRP A 220 -11.35 10.98 -3.67
N GLY A 221 -11.83 9.71 -3.62
CA GLY A 221 -12.22 8.93 -4.79
C GLY A 221 -13.72 8.58 -4.83
N GLY A 222 -14.44 8.66 -3.71
CA GLY A 222 -15.86 8.32 -3.62
C GLY A 222 -16.79 9.37 -4.24
N LYS A 223 -17.93 8.91 -4.78
CA LYS A 223 -18.96 9.79 -5.38
C LYS A 223 -19.59 10.74 -4.37
N ASN A 224 -19.69 10.34 -3.10
CA ASN A 224 -20.18 11.16 -2.01
C ASN A 224 -19.36 12.44 -1.78
N HIS A 225 -18.12 12.47 -2.27
CA HIS A 225 -17.20 13.60 -2.22
C HIS A 225 -17.06 14.36 -3.53
N VAL A 226 -17.97 14.17 -4.46
CA VAL A 226 -18.06 14.96 -5.69
C VAL A 226 -19.06 16.11 -5.48
N LYS A 227 -18.58 17.35 -5.57
CA LYS A 227 -19.41 18.56 -5.49
C LYS A 227 -20.36 18.67 -6.67
N GLU A 228 -21.40 19.50 -6.55
CA GLU A 228 -22.30 19.85 -7.65
C GLU A 228 -21.55 20.40 -8.88
N SER A 229 -20.39 21.03 -8.67
CA SER A 229 -19.53 21.52 -9.76
C SER A 229 -18.80 20.41 -10.53
N GLY A 230 -18.95 19.15 -10.13
CA GLY A 230 -18.22 18.01 -10.68
C GLY A 230 -16.76 17.92 -10.22
N LYS A 231 -16.35 18.69 -9.21
CA LYS A 231 -15.01 18.68 -8.62
C LYS A 231 -15.00 17.96 -7.28
N SER A 232 -13.87 17.35 -6.94
CA SER A 232 -13.67 16.72 -5.65
C SER A 232 -13.83 17.70 -4.49
N GLU A 233 -14.36 17.21 -3.40
CA GLU A 233 -14.14 17.80 -2.09
C GLU A 233 -12.68 17.65 -1.69
N LYS A 234 -12.31 18.34 -0.62
CA LYS A 234 -10.98 18.23 -0.03
C LYS A 234 -11.06 17.37 1.22
N SER A 235 -10.17 16.38 1.30
CA SER A 235 -10.00 15.61 2.52
C SER A 235 -9.43 16.49 3.65
N PRO A 236 -9.56 16.12 4.92
CA PRO A 236 -8.89 16.81 6.02
C PRO A 236 -7.39 17.00 5.82
N ASP A 237 -6.74 16.04 5.14
CA ASP A 237 -5.31 16.00 4.88
C ASP A 237 -4.90 16.43 3.46
N ASP A 238 -5.85 16.94 2.64
CA ASP A 238 -5.63 17.35 1.23
C ASP A 238 -4.32 18.11 1.00
N ARG A 239 -3.99 19.02 1.91
CA ARG A 239 -2.77 19.82 1.77
C ARG A 239 -1.50 18.98 1.91
N SER A 240 -1.48 18.06 2.84
CA SER A 240 -0.33 17.17 3.09
C SER A 240 -0.20 16.14 1.97
N GLN A 241 -1.32 15.56 1.54
CA GLN A 241 -1.42 14.61 0.43
C GLN A 241 -0.94 15.26 -0.87
N GLN A 242 -1.41 16.47 -1.19
CA GLN A 242 -0.97 17.22 -2.36
C GLN A 242 0.54 17.52 -2.32
N GLN A 243 1.08 17.86 -1.16
CA GLN A 243 2.51 18.12 -1.05
C GLN A 243 3.33 16.86 -1.26
N LEU A 244 2.89 15.73 -0.70
CA LEU A 244 3.55 14.46 -0.81
C LEU A 244 3.48 13.91 -2.25
N SER A 245 2.31 13.94 -2.89
CA SER A 245 2.15 13.49 -4.28
C SER A 245 3.03 14.27 -5.26
N ARG A 246 3.15 15.59 -5.08
CA ARG A 246 4.06 16.42 -5.88
C ARG A 246 5.53 16.06 -5.70
N ILE A 247 5.93 15.75 -4.46
CA ILE A 247 7.29 15.30 -4.18
C ILE A 247 7.51 13.94 -4.87
N MET A 248 6.59 13.01 -4.72
CA MET A 248 6.68 11.69 -5.36
C MET A 248 6.73 11.81 -6.88
N SER A 249 5.89 12.65 -7.49
CA SER A 249 5.90 12.93 -8.92
C SER A 249 7.28 13.41 -9.40
N ARG A 250 7.91 14.32 -8.64
CA ARG A 250 9.24 14.81 -8.97
C ARG A 250 10.33 13.74 -8.86
N PHE A 251 10.26 12.90 -7.82
CA PHE A 251 11.22 11.80 -7.65
C PHE A 251 10.98 10.64 -8.61
N GLY A 252 9.73 10.39 -9.02
CA GLY A 252 9.39 9.45 -10.08
C GLY A 252 9.95 9.82 -11.44
N GLY A 253 10.31 11.10 -11.62
CA GLY A 253 10.90 11.59 -12.85
C GLY A 253 9.86 11.97 -13.89
N LYS A 254 10.34 12.14 -15.10
CA LYS A 254 9.51 12.51 -16.26
C LYS A 254 9.34 11.32 -17.17
N PHE A 255 8.16 11.23 -17.79
CA PHE A 255 7.96 10.29 -18.89
C PHE A 255 8.91 10.62 -20.05
N GLU A 256 9.55 9.61 -20.58
CA GLU A 256 10.52 9.76 -21.66
C GLU A 256 9.85 10.34 -22.92
N GLU A 257 8.67 9.85 -23.26
CA GLU A 257 7.93 10.27 -24.46
C GLU A 257 7.39 11.70 -24.38
N SER A 258 6.77 12.08 -23.26
CA SER A 258 6.11 13.38 -23.10
C SER A 258 6.97 14.44 -22.45
N GLY A 259 8.01 14.06 -21.73
CA GLY A 259 8.81 14.94 -20.88
C GLY A 259 8.04 15.58 -19.72
N GLN A 260 6.82 15.09 -19.43
CA GLN A 260 5.97 15.55 -18.35
C GLN A 260 6.20 14.74 -17.08
N TYR A 261 5.95 15.33 -15.93
CA TYR A 261 5.87 14.62 -14.66
C TYR A 261 4.50 13.93 -14.51
N TYR A 262 4.42 12.95 -13.60
CA TYR A 262 3.15 12.33 -13.23
C TYR A 262 2.13 13.39 -12.78
N PRO A 263 0.95 13.48 -13.41
CA PRO A 263 -0.14 14.29 -12.89
C PRO A 263 -0.48 13.87 -11.46
N ASP A 264 -0.76 14.83 -10.59
CA ASP A 264 -1.13 14.57 -9.20
C ASP A 264 -2.43 15.28 -8.82
N GLY A 265 -3.22 14.65 -7.96
CA GLY A 265 -4.48 15.23 -7.49
C GLY A 265 -5.39 14.20 -6.82
N THR A 266 -6.59 14.65 -6.43
CA THR A 266 -7.60 13.74 -5.90
C THR A 266 -8.02 12.73 -6.99
N MET A 267 -8.36 11.51 -6.58
CA MET A 267 -8.80 10.48 -7.52
C MET A 267 -10.02 10.94 -8.32
N ASN A 268 -10.98 11.60 -7.68
CA ASN A 268 -12.16 12.17 -8.36
C ASN A 268 -11.82 13.17 -9.47
N ASP A 269 -10.77 13.97 -9.30
CA ASP A 269 -10.40 15.00 -10.27
C ASP A 269 -9.45 14.51 -11.36
N VAL A 270 -8.62 13.52 -11.07
CA VAL A 270 -7.55 13.04 -11.99
C VAL A 270 -7.97 11.78 -12.74
N VAL A 271 -8.75 10.91 -12.12
CA VAL A 271 -9.18 9.63 -12.69
C VAL A 271 -10.68 9.61 -12.90
N TYR A 272 -11.43 9.16 -11.94
CA TYR A 272 -12.90 9.12 -11.89
C TYR A 272 -13.37 8.71 -10.51
N ALA A 273 -14.64 8.99 -10.19
CA ALA A 273 -15.21 8.61 -8.91
C ALA A 273 -15.47 7.10 -8.79
N VAL A 274 -15.08 6.53 -7.64
CA VAL A 274 -15.14 5.10 -7.33
C VAL A 274 -15.77 4.90 -5.96
N ASP A 275 -16.84 4.12 -5.89
CA ASP A 275 -17.39 3.65 -4.62
C ASP A 275 -16.80 2.28 -4.27
N GLY A 276 -16.62 1.97 -3.00
CA GLY A 276 -16.04 0.71 -2.55
C GLY A 276 -14.55 0.55 -2.84
N GLY A 277 -13.85 1.64 -3.11
CA GLY A 277 -12.39 1.63 -3.30
C GLY A 277 -11.63 1.51 -1.98
N MET A 278 -10.47 0.88 -2.05
CA MET A 278 -9.57 0.70 -0.90
C MET A 278 -9.07 2.04 -0.35
N GLU A 279 -8.90 3.03 -1.21
CA GLU A 279 -8.39 4.35 -0.88
C GLU A 279 -9.22 5.05 0.18
N ASP A 280 -10.47 5.38 -0.13
CA ASP A 280 -11.34 6.10 0.80
C ASP A 280 -11.73 5.24 2.00
N TRP A 281 -11.97 3.93 1.79
CA TRP A 281 -12.23 3.02 2.88
C TRP A 281 -11.11 3.03 3.91
N GLY A 282 -9.95 2.90 3.46
CA GLY A 282 -8.85 2.82 4.38
C GLY A 282 -8.43 4.15 4.98
N TYR A 283 -8.77 5.28 4.38
CA TYR A 283 -8.56 6.61 4.94
C TYR A 283 -9.68 6.97 5.93
N ALA A 284 -10.93 6.75 5.56
CA ALA A 284 -12.07 7.39 6.19
C ALA A 284 -13.14 6.46 6.77
N ALA A 285 -13.14 5.16 6.44
CA ALA A 285 -14.21 4.27 6.84
C ALA A 285 -14.44 4.20 8.37
N SER A 286 -13.40 4.47 9.16
CA SER A 286 -13.51 4.45 10.62
C SER A 286 -14.23 5.67 11.22
N TRP A 287 -14.40 6.75 10.46
CA TRP A 287 -14.98 7.99 11.00
C TRP A 287 -16.00 8.68 10.08
N GLU A 288 -16.04 8.37 8.80
CA GLU A 288 -17.04 8.91 7.86
C GLU A 288 -18.16 7.96 7.52
N ASN A 289 -17.89 6.68 7.52
CA ASN A 289 -18.90 5.70 7.19
C ASN A 289 -19.89 5.56 8.36
N GLU A 290 -21.10 6.07 8.23
CA GLU A 290 -22.17 5.96 9.25
C GLU A 290 -22.50 4.51 9.60
N PHE A 291 -22.19 3.58 8.72
CA PHE A 291 -22.39 2.15 8.86
C PHE A 291 -21.24 1.42 9.57
N THR A 292 -20.14 2.09 9.82
CA THR A 292 -19.00 1.53 10.59
C THR A 292 -19.16 1.61 12.09
N THR A 293 -20.28 2.12 12.62
CA THR A 293 -20.62 1.70 13.98
C THR A 293 -20.56 0.19 14.02
N PRO A 294 -19.81 -0.41 14.98
CA PRO A 294 -19.61 -1.84 15.03
C PRO A 294 -20.91 -2.56 15.38
N LYS A 295 -21.84 -2.58 14.45
CA LYS A 295 -22.80 -3.66 14.44
C LYS A 295 -21.97 -4.90 14.21
N PRO A 296 -22.03 -5.91 15.09
CA PRO A 296 -21.46 -7.20 14.76
C PRO A 296 -22.04 -7.53 13.40
N ILE A 297 -21.19 -7.58 12.37
CA ILE A 297 -21.61 -7.94 11.02
C ILE A 297 -21.92 -9.41 11.10
N LYS A 298 -23.13 -9.70 11.50
CA LYS A 298 -23.63 -11.06 11.68
C LYS A 298 -23.75 -11.80 10.36
N GLU A 299 -23.58 -11.08 9.28
CA GLU A 299 -24.03 -11.54 7.96
C GLU A 299 -23.00 -11.40 6.87
N CYS A 300 -21.91 -10.67 7.08
CA CYS A 300 -20.73 -10.82 6.25
C CYS A 300 -20.06 -12.15 6.57
N ASN A 301 -20.10 -13.05 5.67
CA ASN A 301 -19.44 -14.33 5.88
C ASN A 301 -18.00 -14.30 5.34
N PRO A 302 -17.01 -14.38 6.23
CA PRO A 302 -17.10 -14.53 7.67
C PRO A 302 -17.36 -13.18 8.39
N PRO A 303 -18.05 -13.22 9.56
CA PRO A 303 -18.55 -12.05 10.27
C PRO A 303 -17.50 -11.07 10.82
N SER A 304 -16.23 -11.31 10.56
CA SER A 304 -15.11 -10.50 11.04
C SER A 304 -14.75 -9.31 10.15
N PHE A 305 -15.41 -9.09 9.02
CA PHE A 305 -14.99 -8.16 7.97
C PHE A 305 -15.79 -6.87 7.86
N GLY A 306 -16.37 -6.39 8.88
CA GLY A 306 -17.11 -5.16 8.83
C GLY A 306 -16.42 -4.02 9.55
N GLY A 307 -15.96 -3.08 8.79
CA GLY A 307 -15.42 -1.84 9.29
C GLY A 307 -14.09 -2.01 10.02
N TYR A 308 -13.30 -0.96 10.02
CA TYR A 308 -12.04 -0.89 10.75
C TYR A 308 -12.30 -1.00 12.26
N GLN A 309 -11.91 -2.11 12.87
CA GLN A 309 -11.81 -2.25 14.31
C GLN A 309 -10.36 -2.60 14.66
N PRO A 310 -9.57 -1.67 15.21
CA PRO A 310 -8.20 -1.98 15.60
C PRO A 310 -8.20 -3.11 16.64
N ARG A 311 -7.37 -4.10 16.45
CA ARG A 311 -7.17 -5.19 17.43
C ARG A 311 -6.51 -4.70 18.71
N ARG A 312 -5.88 -3.53 18.69
CA ARG A 312 -5.20 -2.92 19.83
C ARG A 312 -6.14 -1.98 20.58
N PRO A 313 -6.55 -2.29 21.82
CA PRO A 313 -7.35 -1.38 22.62
C PRO A 313 -6.58 -0.10 22.93
N GLY A 314 -7.16 1.07 22.69
CA GLY A 314 -6.62 2.36 23.10
C GLY A 314 -5.80 3.11 22.04
N THR A 315 -5.65 2.61 20.84
CA THR A 315 -5.10 3.37 19.73
C THR A 315 -6.17 4.29 19.13
N THR A 316 -6.03 5.58 19.36
CA THR A 316 -6.74 6.60 18.59
C THR A 316 -6.14 6.59 17.18
N THR A 317 -6.97 6.30 16.18
CA THR A 317 -6.59 6.39 14.78
C THR A 317 -6.25 7.82 14.45
N LEU A 318 -5.00 8.11 14.17
CA LEU A 318 -4.65 9.30 13.42
C LEU A 318 -5.05 9.06 11.96
N PRO A 319 -5.55 10.06 11.24
CA PRO A 319 -5.92 9.90 9.84
C PRO A 319 -4.71 9.40 9.03
N THR A 320 -4.89 8.28 8.37
CA THR A 320 -3.86 7.67 7.53
C THR A 320 -3.81 8.43 6.21
N VAL A 321 -2.67 9.00 5.89
CA VAL A 321 -2.45 9.60 4.56
C VAL A 321 -2.14 8.48 3.57
N ARG A 322 -2.90 8.38 2.49
CA ARG A 322 -2.73 7.38 1.44
C ARG A 322 -2.45 8.02 0.10
N LEU A 323 -1.56 7.43 -0.62
CA LEU A 323 -1.26 7.80 -1.99
C LEU A 323 -1.43 6.58 -2.88
N MET A 324 -2.07 6.78 -4.00
CA MET A 324 -2.21 5.78 -5.04
C MET A 324 -1.42 6.25 -6.27
N SER A 325 -0.77 5.33 -6.94
CA SER A 325 -0.06 5.59 -8.20
C SER A 325 -0.46 4.59 -9.27
#